data_a3f678441b4cf113b89dc0b21ef9b3a4
#
_entry.id   a3f678441b4cf113b89dc0b21ef9b3a4
#
_cell.length_a   1.000
_cell.length_b   1.000
_cell.length_c   1.000
_cell.angle_alpha   90.00
_cell.angle_beta   90.00
_cell.angle_gamma   90.00
#
_symmetry.space_group_name_H-M   'P 1'
#
loop_
_entity.id
_entity.type
_entity.pdbx_description
1 polymer ?
#
loop_
_entity_poly.entity_id
_entity_poly.type
_entity_poly.pdbx_seq_one_letter_code
_entity_poly.pdbx_strand_id
1 'polypeptide(L)'
;MSTSSILRAEGLVKAFGKRRVVDGVDLEVRQGEIVGLLGPNGAGKTTTFYMIVGLLGANAGRVYLDQQELTRVPMYRRARAGIGYLSQEPSIFRRLTVEQNVMAILQTLDMTRSERRKRLDELLDELSMAHLRKSKADSLSGGERRRLEITRALVTRPKFMLLDEPFAGVDPIAVDDIQ
;
A
#
# COMPACT_ATOMS: atom_id res chain seq x y z
N MET A 1 14.41 -21.57 -12.14
CA MET A 1 14.51 -20.12 -12.36
C MET A 1 13.27 -19.50 -11.74
N SER A 2 13.41 -18.70 -10.69
CA SER A 2 12.26 -18.01 -10.07
C SER A 2 11.78 -16.95 -11.06
N THR A 3 10.62 -17.15 -11.67
CA THR A 3 10.00 -16.15 -12.53
C THR A 3 9.64 -14.95 -11.67
N SER A 4 10.25 -13.79 -11.94
CA SER A 4 9.93 -12.52 -11.29
C SER A 4 8.44 -12.22 -11.50
N SER A 5 7.70 -11.90 -10.43
CA SER A 5 6.28 -11.53 -10.53
C SER A 5 6.12 -10.21 -11.29
N ILE A 6 4.98 -10.05 -11.99
CA ILE A 6 4.66 -8.88 -12.80
C ILE A 6 3.27 -8.36 -12.42
N LEU A 7 3.18 -7.08 -12.10
CA LEU A 7 1.92 -6.34 -11.96
C LEU A 7 1.67 -5.57 -13.26
N ARG A 8 0.49 -5.76 -13.88
CA ARG A 8 0.16 -5.15 -15.16
C ARG A 8 -1.24 -4.56 -15.15
N ALA A 9 -1.37 -3.38 -15.72
CA ALA A 9 -2.63 -2.72 -16.04
C ALA A 9 -2.67 -2.44 -17.53
N GLU A 10 -3.79 -2.75 -18.19
CA GLU A 10 -3.95 -2.65 -19.62
C GLU A 10 -5.19 -1.83 -19.96
N GLY A 11 -5.01 -0.73 -20.69
CA GLY A 11 -6.07 0.11 -21.21
C GLY A 11 -7.03 0.64 -20.14
N LEU A 12 -6.54 0.99 -18.94
CA LEU A 12 -7.39 1.45 -17.85
C LEU A 12 -8.11 2.74 -18.19
N VAL A 13 -9.44 2.73 -18.07
CA VAL A 13 -10.29 3.90 -18.27
C VAL A 13 -11.16 4.14 -17.04
N LYS A 14 -11.23 5.41 -16.62
CA LYS A 14 -12.18 5.88 -15.61
C LYS A 14 -12.82 7.19 -15.97
N ALA A 15 -14.15 7.21 -15.94
CA ALA A 15 -14.94 8.42 -16.07
C ALA A 15 -15.85 8.63 -14.85
N PHE A 16 -16.05 9.87 -14.46
CA PHE A 16 -17.02 10.32 -13.47
C PHE A 16 -18.04 11.21 -14.18
N GLY A 17 -19.24 10.70 -14.37
CA GLY A 17 -20.22 11.34 -15.24
C GLY A 17 -19.67 11.47 -16.67
N LYS A 18 -19.63 12.71 -17.19
CA LYS A 18 -19.10 13.01 -18.55
C LYS A 18 -17.59 13.23 -18.58
N ARG A 19 -16.92 13.36 -17.41
CA ARG A 19 -15.48 13.65 -17.34
C ARG A 19 -14.68 12.37 -17.30
N ARG A 20 -13.87 12.11 -18.33
CA ARG A 20 -12.87 11.04 -18.34
C ARG A 20 -11.63 11.53 -17.58
N VAL A 21 -11.27 10.83 -16.51
CA VAL A 21 -10.14 11.17 -15.61
C VAL A 21 -8.93 10.31 -15.90
N VAL A 22 -9.14 9.07 -16.30
CA VAL A 22 -8.11 8.14 -16.80
C VAL A 22 -8.57 7.63 -18.15
N ASP A 23 -7.68 7.65 -19.14
CA ASP A 23 -8.01 7.34 -20.53
C ASP A 23 -6.96 6.43 -21.17
N GLY A 24 -7.18 5.13 -21.11
CA GLY A 24 -6.37 4.12 -21.77
C GLY A 24 -4.95 3.98 -21.17
N VAL A 25 -4.81 4.02 -19.84
CA VAL A 25 -3.49 3.90 -19.20
C VAL A 25 -3.03 2.46 -19.17
N ASP A 26 -1.82 2.25 -19.69
CA ASP A 26 -1.06 1.00 -19.60
C ASP A 26 0.10 1.17 -18.60
N LEU A 27 0.33 0.15 -17.77
CA LEU A 27 1.40 0.11 -16.78
C LEU A 27 1.88 -1.32 -16.60
N GLU A 28 3.19 -1.51 -16.58
CA GLU A 28 3.84 -2.77 -16.21
C GLU A 28 4.92 -2.49 -15.16
N VAL A 29 4.95 -3.29 -14.09
CA VAL A 29 5.98 -3.24 -13.04
C VAL A 29 6.41 -4.66 -12.73
N ARG A 30 7.71 -4.90 -12.73
CA ARG A 30 8.31 -6.19 -12.35
C ARG A 30 8.75 -6.17 -10.90
N GLN A 31 8.70 -7.31 -10.26
CA GLN A 31 9.19 -7.42 -8.88
C GLN A 31 10.65 -6.96 -8.78
N GLY A 32 10.91 -6.06 -7.81
CA GLY A 32 12.22 -5.42 -7.64
C GLY A 32 12.43 -4.18 -8.49
N GLU A 33 11.47 -3.80 -9.35
CA GLU A 33 11.52 -2.58 -10.15
C GLU A 33 10.81 -1.43 -9.43
N ILE A 34 11.33 -0.20 -9.60
CA ILE A 34 10.70 1.03 -9.13
C ILE A 34 10.22 1.82 -10.35
N VAL A 35 8.92 2.06 -10.41
CA VAL A 35 8.27 2.80 -11.51
C VAL A 35 7.56 4.04 -10.96
N GLY A 36 7.89 5.21 -11.50
CA GLY A 36 7.27 6.48 -11.15
C GLY A 36 6.10 6.84 -12.08
N LEU A 37 4.89 7.02 -11.53
CA LEU A 37 3.75 7.57 -12.26
C LEU A 37 3.74 9.09 -12.09
N LEU A 38 4.20 9.81 -13.12
CA LEU A 38 4.34 11.25 -13.09
C LEU A 38 3.18 11.97 -13.80
N GLY A 39 2.89 13.19 -13.37
CA GLY A 39 1.87 14.04 -13.98
C GLY A 39 1.39 15.15 -13.04
N PRO A 40 0.72 16.18 -13.57
CA PRO A 40 0.20 17.29 -12.76
C PRO A 40 -0.90 16.83 -11.79
N ASN A 41 -1.28 17.72 -10.86
CA ASN A 41 -2.42 17.47 -9.98
C ASN A 41 -3.71 17.33 -10.81
N GLY A 42 -4.51 16.32 -10.49
CA GLY A 42 -5.72 15.99 -11.24
C GLY A 42 -5.51 15.17 -12.52
N ALA A 43 -4.27 14.74 -12.83
CA ALA A 43 -3.97 13.89 -13.99
C ALA A 43 -4.46 12.42 -13.84
N GLY A 44 -5.12 12.07 -12.74
CA GLY A 44 -5.66 10.72 -12.55
C GLY A 44 -4.72 9.71 -11.91
N LYS A 45 -3.55 10.12 -11.38
CA LYS A 45 -2.57 9.23 -10.74
C LYS A 45 -3.18 8.40 -9.61
N THR A 46 -3.73 9.04 -8.60
CA THR A 46 -4.43 8.38 -7.47
C THR A 46 -5.61 7.54 -7.95
N THR A 47 -6.36 8.00 -8.97
CA THR A 47 -7.46 7.24 -9.57
C THR A 47 -6.96 5.95 -10.22
N THR A 48 -5.82 6.00 -10.90
CA THR A 48 -5.17 4.81 -11.49
C THR A 48 -4.75 3.85 -10.38
N PHE A 49 -4.12 4.33 -9.31
CA PHE A 49 -3.78 3.48 -8.15
C PHE A 49 -5.02 2.85 -7.52
N TYR A 50 -6.11 3.60 -7.33
CA TYR A 50 -7.36 3.06 -6.78
C TYR A 50 -7.96 1.95 -7.66
N MET A 51 -7.83 2.05 -8.98
CA MET A 51 -8.25 0.98 -9.88
C MET A 51 -7.36 -0.26 -9.75
N ILE A 52 -6.03 -0.08 -9.64
CA ILE A 52 -5.08 -1.18 -9.50
C ILE A 52 -5.24 -1.90 -8.15
N VAL A 53 -5.40 -1.17 -7.05
CA VAL A 53 -5.58 -1.78 -5.71
C VAL A 53 -7.01 -2.29 -5.46
N GLY A 54 -7.99 -1.91 -6.30
CA GLY A 54 -9.37 -2.38 -6.21
C GLY A 54 -10.25 -1.59 -5.26
N LEU A 55 -9.87 -0.35 -4.93
CA LEU A 55 -10.70 0.63 -4.23
C LEU A 55 -11.75 1.25 -5.17
N LEU A 56 -11.45 1.29 -6.46
CA LEU A 56 -12.31 1.85 -7.48
C LEU A 56 -12.41 0.89 -8.67
N GLY A 57 -13.62 0.66 -9.18
CA GLY A 57 -13.82 -0.11 -10.41
C GLY A 57 -13.48 0.71 -11.65
N ALA A 58 -12.73 0.13 -12.59
CA ALA A 58 -12.50 0.70 -13.90
C ALA A 58 -13.77 0.63 -14.78
N ASN A 59 -13.95 1.59 -15.69
CA ASN A 59 -14.98 1.53 -16.71
C ASN A 59 -14.57 0.63 -17.89
N ALA A 60 -13.26 0.59 -18.20
CA ALA A 60 -12.66 -0.31 -19.18
C ALA A 60 -11.22 -0.62 -18.78
N GLY A 61 -10.60 -1.58 -19.46
CA GLY A 61 -9.25 -2.06 -19.17
C GLY A 61 -9.22 -3.20 -18.15
N ARG A 62 -8.03 -3.71 -17.87
CA ARG A 62 -7.81 -4.88 -17.03
C ARG A 62 -6.60 -4.70 -16.13
N VAL A 63 -6.61 -5.39 -15.00
CA VAL A 63 -5.48 -5.47 -14.05
C VAL A 63 -5.10 -6.92 -13.85
N TYR A 64 -3.80 -7.21 -13.92
CA TYR A 64 -3.24 -8.55 -13.75
C TYR A 64 -2.13 -8.56 -12.71
N LEU A 65 -2.04 -9.64 -11.95
CA LEU A 65 -0.86 -10.00 -11.19
C LEU A 65 -0.39 -11.37 -11.71
N ASP A 66 0.77 -11.39 -12.31
CA ASP A 66 1.29 -12.53 -13.08
C ASP A 66 0.28 -12.91 -14.19
N GLN A 67 -0.26 -14.12 -14.14
CA GLN A 67 -1.28 -14.61 -15.07
C GLN A 67 -2.72 -14.44 -14.55
N GLN A 68 -2.88 -13.99 -13.30
CA GLN A 68 -4.18 -13.85 -12.67
C GLN A 68 -4.81 -12.49 -12.99
N GLU A 69 -6.00 -12.50 -13.60
CA GLU A 69 -6.78 -11.28 -13.76
C GLU A 69 -7.41 -10.86 -12.43
N LEU A 70 -7.17 -9.60 -12.03
CA LEU A 70 -7.66 -9.01 -10.79
C LEU A 70 -8.73 -7.94 -10.98
N THR A 71 -9.14 -7.62 -12.21
CA THR A 71 -10.01 -6.48 -12.57
C THR A 71 -11.25 -6.37 -11.68
N ARG A 72 -11.91 -7.50 -11.40
CA ARG A 72 -13.13 -7.57 -10.57
C ARG A 72 -12.88 -8.14 -9.17
N VAL A 73 -11.63 -8.41 -8.83
CA VAL A 73 -11.26 -8.95 -7.52
C VAL A 73 -11.27 -7.83 -6.49
N PRO A 74 -11.95 -7.97 -5.33
CA PRO A 74 -12.02 -6.93 -4.31
C PRO A 74 -10.65 -6.68 -3.66
N MET A 75 -10.43 -5.45 -3.14
CA MET A 75 -9.17 -4.98 -2.59
C MET A 75 -8.52 -5.97 -1.59
N TYR A 76 -9.29 -6.50 -0.64
CA TYR A 76 -8.74 -7.41 0.38
C TYR A 76 -8.15 -8.70 -0.21
N ARG A 77 -8.69 -9.20 -1.32
CA ARG A 77 -8.13 -10.36 -2.04
C ARG A 77 -6.89 -9.98 -2.83
N ARG A 78 -6.84 -8.77 -3.43
CA ARG A 78 -5.65 -8.25 -4.10
C ARG A 78 -4.51 -8.05 -3.10
N ALA A 79 -4.82 -7.55 -1.90
CA ALA A 79 -3.84 -7.42 -0.82
C ALA A 79 -3.25 -8.79 -0.42
N ARG A 80 -4.10 -9.83 -0.31
CA ARG A 80 -3.63 -11.21 -0.05
C ARG A 80 -2.87 -11.83 -1.22
N ALA A 81 -3.14 -11.40 -2.44
CA ALA A 81 -2.38 -11.82 -3.63
C ALA A 81 -0.99 -11.17 -3.70
N GLY A 82 -0.76 -10.08 -2.95
CA GLY A 82 0.54 -9.43 -2.83
C GLY A 82 0.60 -7.99 -3.34
N ILE A 83 -0.55 -7.27 -3.43
CA ILE A 83 -0.59 -5.85 -3.78
C ILE A 83 -0.79 -5.03 -2.51
N GLY A 84 0.24 -4.31 -2.07
CA GLY A 84 0.18 -3.34 -0.98
C GLY A 84 -0.15 -1.95 -1.47
N TYR A 85 -0.75 -1.14 -0.59
CA TYR A 85 -1.06 0.25 -0.88
C TYR A 85 -0.80 1.13 0.34
N LEU A 86 -0.06 2.21 0.13
CA LEU A 86 0.18 3.25 1.11
C LEU A 86 -0.48 4.54 0.61
N SER A 87 -1.58 4.93 1.24
CA SER A 87 -2.36 6.11 0.88
C SER A 87 -1.67 7.41 1.27
N GLN A 88 -2.03 8.49 0.59
CA GLN A 88 -1.68 9.84 0.98
C GLN A 88 -2.35 10.23 2.32
N GLU A 89 -3.60 9.81 2.53
CA GLU A 89 -4.33 10.12 3.76
C GLU A 89 -3.90 9.19 4.93
N PRO A 90 -3.82 9.74 6.16
CA PRO A 90 -3.49 8.94 7.34
C PRO A 90 -4.47 7.79 7.57
N SER A 91 -3.94 6.57 7.71
CA SER A 91 -4.76 5.35 7.81
C SER A 91 -4.64 4.63 9.16
N ILE A 92 -3.92 5.21 10.14
CA ILE A 92 -3.70 4.58 11.45
C ILE A 92 -4.95 4.58 12.34
N PHE A 93 -5.08 3.57 13.18
CA PHE A 93 -6.07 3.53 14.26
C PHE A 93 -5.58 4.36 15.45
N ARG A 94 -5.95 5.65 15.49
CA ARG A 94 -5.39 6.65 16.42
C ARG A 94 -5.47 6.25 17.89
N ARG A 95 -6.54 5.55 18.33
CA ARG A 95 -6.78 5.15 19.72
C ARG A 95 -6.06 3.85 20.13
N LEU A 96 -5.50 3.13 19.16
CA LEU A 96 -4.75 1.90 19.40
C LEU A 96 -3.27 2.23 19.62
N THR A 97 -2.56 1.34 20.34
CA THR A 97 -1.10 1.42 20.43
C THR A 97 -0.45 1.02 19.10
N VAL A 98 0.85 1.27 18.96
CA VAL A 98 1.64 0.86 17.81
C VAL A 98 1.50 -0.65 17.58
N GLU A 99 1.74 -1.48 18.61
CA GLU A 99 1.60 -2.93 18.47
C GLU A 99 0.16 -3.37 18.13
N GLN A 100 -0.85 -2.70 18.69
CA GLN A 100 -2.25 -3.01 18.38
C GLN A 100 -2.60 -2.67 16.93
N ASN A 101 -2.06 -1.57 16.39
CA ASN A 101 -2.23 -1.20 14.98
C ASN A 101 -1.71 -2.28 14.03
N VAL A 102 -0.53 -2.82 14.30
CA VAL A 102 0.09 -3.89 13.49
C VAL A 102 -0.63 -5.22 13.71
N MET A 103 -0.93 -5.55 14.99
CA MET A 103 -1.62 -6.78 15.36
C MET A 103 -3.02 -6.87 14.74
N ALA A 104 -3.75 -5.76 14.61
CA ALA A 104 -5.07 -5.72 13.98
C ALA A 104 -5.05 -6.25 12.54
N ILE A 105 -3.97 -5.99 11.79
CA ILE A 105 -3.80 -6.53 10.44
C ILE A 105 -3.33 -8.00 10.49
N LEU A 106 -2.35 -8.32 11.36
CA LEU A 106 -1.85 -9.70 11.52
C LEU A 106 -2.97 -10.69 11.87
N GLN A 107 -3.98 -10.26 12.64
CA GLN A 107 -5.13 -11.10 12.99
C GLN A 107 -6.02 -11.46 11.81
N THR A 108 -5.95 -10.73 10.69
CA THR A 108 -6.71 -11.06 9.46
C THR A 108 -6.02 -12.12 8.60
N LEU A 109 -4.77 -12.48 8.94
CA LEU A 109 -3.99 -13.47 8.24
C LEU A 109 -4.13 -14.86 8.90
N ASP A 110 -3.97 -15.90 8.09
CA ASP A 110 -3.94 -17.28 8.56
C ASP A 110 -2.57 -17.60 9.18
N MET A 111 -2.42 -17.21 10.45
CA MET A 111 -1.20 -17.33 11.25
C MET A 111 -1.56 -17.76 12.66
N THR A 112 -0.71 -18.58 13.29
CA THR A 112 -0.81 -18.89 14.71
C THR A 112 -0.50 -17.67 15.59
N ARG A 113 -0.87 -17.73 16.86
CA ARG A 113 -0.55 -16.65 17.83
C ARG A 113 0.96 -16.41 17.94
N SER A 114 1.76 -17.47 17.89
CA SER A 114 3.22 -17.39 17.96
C SER A 114 3.81 -16.69 16.74
N GLU A 115 3.37 -17.08 15.53
CA GLU A 115 3.83 -16.48 14.28
C GLU A 115 3.47 -15.00 14.18
N ARG A 116 2.25 -14.63 14.60
CA ARG A 116 1.85 -13.21 14.64
C ARG A 116 2.75 -12.39 15.57
N ARG A 117 3.10 -12.95 16.75
CA ARG A 117 3.97 -12.27 17.71
C ARG A 117 5.38 -12.09 17.15
N LYS A 118 5.96 -13.15 16.57
CA LYS A 118 7.25 -13.10 15.91
C LYS A 118 7.26 -12.07 14.79
N ARG A 119 6.23 -12.08 13.92
CA ARG A 119 6.13 -11.13 12.81
C ARG A 119 5.94 -9.69 13.28
N LEU A 120 5.20 -9.47 14.36
CA LEU A 120 5.07 -8.16 14.99
C LEU A 120 6.45 -7.64 15.45
N ASP A 121 7.22 -8.47 16.15
CA ASP A 121 8.55 -8.10 16.66
C ASP A 121 9.48 -7.75 15.50
N GLU A 122 9.57 -8.61 14.46
CA GLU A 122 10.35 -8.36 13.25
C GLU A 122 10.01 -7.01 12.60
N LEU A 123 8.72 -6.71 12.40
CA LEU A 123 8.27 -5.49 11.75
C LEU A 123 8.56 -4.23 12.58
N LEU A 124 8.42 -4.30 13.89
CA LEU A 124 8.71 -3.17 14.77
C LEU A 124 10.22 -2.89 14.85
N ASP A 125 11.06 -3.92 14.79
CA ASP A 125 12.52 -3.77 14.76
C ASP A 125 12.98 -3.23 13.40
N GLU A 126 12.47 -3.78 12.29
CA GLU A 126 12.80 -3.38 10.91
C GLU A 126 12.57 -1.87 10.67
N LEU A 127 11.48 -1.32 11.22
CA LEU A 127 11.12 0.10 11.06
C LEU A 127 11.48 0.95 12.31
N SER A 128 12.33 0.46 13.19
CA SER A 128 12.79 1.17 14.39
C SER A 128 11.65 1.67 15.29
N MET A 129 10.55 0.90 15.38
CA MET A 129 9.36 1.25 16.14
C MET A 129 9.23 0.50 17.48
N ALA A 130 10.17 -0.38 17.81
CA ALA A 130 10.11 -1.23 19.00
C ALA A 130 9.97 -0.43 20.31
N HIS A 131 10.67 0.69 20.43
CA HIS A 131 10.64 1.58 21.60
C HIS A 131 9.28 2.28 21.78
N LEU A 132 8.48 2.42 20.72
CA LEU A 132 7.15 3.04 20.71
C LEU A 132 6.02 2.02 20.82
N ARG A 133 6.34 0.75 20.99
CA ARG A 133 5.40 -0.39 20.94
C ARG A 133 4.10 -0.15 21.69
N LYS A 134 4.17 0.41 22.91
CA LYS A 134 3.04 0.66 23.80
C LYS A 134 2.48 2.08 23.70
N SER A 135 3.11 2.96 22.93
CA SER A 135 2.65 4.32 22.70
C SER A 135 1.36 4.30 21.89
N LYS A 136 0.41 5.19 22.23
CA LYS A 136 -0.81 5.38 21.43
C LYS A 136 -0.45 6.07 20.11
N ALA A 137 -1.13 5.69 19.04
CA ALA A 137 -0.82 6.23 17.71
C ALA A 137 -1.16 7.72 17.55
N ASP A 138 -2.04 8.27 18.39
CA ASP A 138 -2.36 9.70 18.42
C ASP A 138 -1.22 10.55 19.00
N SER A 139 -0.36 9.99 19.85
CA SER A 139 0.79 10.67 20.47
C SER A 139 2.06 10.67 19.60
N LEU A 140 2.06 9.95 18.48
CA LEU A 140 3.21 9.85 17.58
C LEU A 140 3.45 11.15 16.81
N SER A 141 4.71 11.47 16.54
CA SER A 141 5.12 12.50 15.59
C SER A 141 4.66 12.17 14.16
N GLY A 142 4.77 13.12 13.22
CA GLY A 142 4.41 12.89 11.81
C GLY A 142 5.21 11.76 11.17
N GLY A 143 6.54 11.75 11.37
CA GLY A 143 7.43 10.71 10.86
C GLY A 143 7.17 9.33 11.48
N GLU A 144 6.94 9.27 12.81
CA GLU A 144 6.58 8.01 13.49
C GLU A 144 5.23 7.46 13.03
N ARG A 145 4.24 8.34 12.81
CA ARG A 145 2.96 7.95 12.20
C ARG A 145 3.15 7.35 10.82
N ARG A 146 3.99 7.98 9.97
CA ARG A 146 4.27 7.47 8.64
C ARG A 146 4.99 6.13 8.67
N ARG A 147 5.97 5.95 9.57
CA ARG A 147 6.60 4.64 9.80
C ARG A 147 5.58 3.58 10.23
N LEU A 148 4.64 3.91 11.12
CA LEU A 148 3.59 2.96 11.52
C LEU A 148 2.67 2.57 10.34
N GLU A 149 2.34 3.50 9.45
CA GLU A 149 1.56 3.23 8.24
C GLU A 149 2.30 2.27 7.30
N ILE A 150 3.60 2.52 7.09
CA ILE A 150 4.47 1.64 6.30
C ILE A 150 4.55 0.26 6.95
N THR A 151 4.79 0.20 8.27
CA THR A 151 4.80 -1.06 9.04
C THR A 151 3.53 -1.88 8.79
N ARG A 152 2.37 -1.23 8.87
CA ARG A 152 1.07 -1.88 8.61
C ARG A 152 0.93 -2.37 7.18
N ALA A 153 1.40 -1.59 6.20
CA ALA A 153 1.34 -1.97 4.79
C ALA A 153 2.24 -3.19 4.49
N LEU A 154 3.35 -3.35 5.20
CA LEU A 154 4.29 -4.48 5.07
C LEU A 154 3.85 -5.77 5.78
N VAL A 155 2.79 -5.72 6.60
CA VAL A 155 2.29 -6.90 7.33
C VAL A 155 1.98 -8.07 6.40
N THR A 156 1.35 -7.80 5.26
CA THR A 156 0.93 -8.81 4.28
C THR A 156 2.07 -9.30 3.38
N ARG A 157 3.31 -8.82 3.56
CA ARG A 157 4.46 -9.12 2.71
C ARG A 157 4.14 -8.92 1.21
N PRO A 158 3.73 -7.71 0.81
CA PRO A 158 3.32 -7.46 -0.56
C PRO A 158 4.48 -7.67 -1.54
N LYS A 159 4.18 -8.23 -2.72
CA LYS A 159 5.12 -8.34 -3.85
C LYS A 159 5.30 -7.00 -4.56
N PHE A 160 4.23 -6.18 -4.55
CA PHE A 160 4.18 -4.84 -5.13
C PHE A 160 3.59 -3.87 -4.12
N MET A 161 4.23 -2.71 -3.98
CA MET A 161 3.76 -1.64 -3.11
C MET A 161 3.46 -0.41 -3.97
N LEU A 162 2.21 0.05 -3.93
CA LEU A 162 1.80 1.31 -4.55
C LEU A 162 1.86 2.42 -3.50
N LEU A 163 2.65 3.45 -3.77
CA LEU A 163 2.89 4.57 -2.85
C LEU A 163 2.30 5.83 -3.48
N ASP A 164 1.23 6.36 -2.88
CA ASP A 164 0.58 7.60 -3.36
C ASP A 164 1.09 8.77 -2.53
N GLU A 165 1.95 9.59 -3.15
CA GLU A 165 2.63 10.73 -2.52
C GLU A 165 3.26 10.36 -1.15
N PRO A 166 4.19 9.40 -1.10
CA PRO A 166 4.66 8.79 0.16
C PRO A 166 5.30 9.77 1.14
N PHE A 167 5.75 10.92 0.66
CA PHE A 167 6.42 11.97 1.46
C PHE A 167 5.55 13.22 1.65
N ALA A 168 4.29 13.22 1.19
CA ALA A 168 3.40 14.36 1.38
C ALA A 168 3.18 14.63 2.88
N GLY A 169 3.48 15.87 3.30
CA GLY A 169 3.32 16.31 4.70
C GLY A 169 4.36 15.75 5.68
N VAL A 170 5.42 15.12 5.20
CA VAL A 170 6.60 14.75 6.01
C VAL A 170 7.62 15.88 5.94
N ASP A 171 8.19 16.24 7.11
CA ASP A 171 9.29 17.20 7.17
C ASP A 171 10.46 16.71 6.29
N PRO A 172 11.07 17.56 5.42
CA PRO A 172 12.19 17.17 4.59
C PRO A 172 13.35 16.48 5.35
N ILE A 173 13.60 16.86 6.59
CA ILE A 173 14.62 16.24 7.45
C ILE A 173 14.23 14.79 7.82
N ALA A 174 12.95 14.50 7.98
CA ALA A 174 12.47 13.16 8.32
C ALA A 174 12.33 12.23 7.09
N VAL A 175 12.49 12.75 5.88
CA VAL A 175 12.46 11.94 4.64
C VAL A 175 13.68 11.04 4.55
N ASP A 176 14.86 11.53 4.97
CA ASP A 176 16.10 10.76 4.94
C ASP A 176 16.05 9.53 5.90
N ASP A 177 15.24 9.61 6.96
CA ASP A 177 15.04 8.50 7.92
C ASP A 177 14.09 7.40 7.39
N ILE A 178 13.40 7.65 6.27
CA ILE A 178 12.38 6.75 5.72
C ILE A 178 12.87 6.08 4.41
N GLN A 179 13.92 6.61 3.78
CA GLN A 179 14.55 6.02 2.59
C GLN A 179 15.46 4.86 2.96
#